data_d3089022098df4533ac7ffa28f26df17
#
_entry.id   d3089022098df4533ac7ffa28f26df17
#
_cell.length_a   1.000
_cell.length_b   1.000
_cell.length_c   1.000
_cell.angle_alpha   90.00
_cell.angle_beta   90.00
_cell.angle_gamma   90.00
#
_symmetry.space_group_name_H-M   'P 1'
#
loop_
_entity.id
_entity.type
_entity.pdbx_description
1 polymer ?
#
loop_
_entity_poly.entity_id
_entity_poly.type
_entity_poly.pdbx_seq_one_letter_code
_entity_poly.pdbx_strand_id
1 'polypeptide(L)'
;MKPASGSSRMKASDFHPYILEIFDGYVHGKLTKREFIREAGKFAAAGVTGLMILNQLQPDYALAQQVRADDPAIITSRVTVPSPDGHGSINGLLAKPTKAKGKLPGVLVIHENRGLNPYVEDVVRRLAKAGYIALGPDGLSSVGGYPGNDETGRDLQAKLDPRKLLEDFFASFEYLRDHPESTGKVGAVGFCYGGGVCNALAVAYPEMAASVPYYGRQPRAEEVPAIKAPLLVQYAEVDERINMGWLPYQAALIANQKRFSVHFYAGTQHGFHNDSTPRFDKAAADLSWARTLAFLGENLR
;
A
#
# COMPACT_ATOMS: atom_id res chain seq x y z
N MET A 1 -2.59 -35.97 20.89
CA MET A 1 -2.25 -34.63 21.37
C MET A 1 -3.13 -33.63 20.60
N LYS A 2 -4.03 -32.91 21.27
CA LYS A 2 -4.76 -31.81 20.66
C LYS A 2 -3.76 -30.68 20.37
N PRO A 3 -3.81 -29.99 19.22
CA PRO A 3 -2.98 -28.81 19.01
C PRO A 3 -3.40 -27.73 20.03
N ALA A 4 -2.40 -27.03 20.56
CA ALA A 4 -2.60 -25.96 21.50
C ALA A 4 -3.56 -24.92 20.90
N SER A 5 -4.49 -24.43 21.71
CA SER A 5 -5.42 -23.35 21.38
C SER A 5 -4.63 -22.16 20.81
N GLY A 6 -4.82 -21.86 19.52
CA GLY A 6 -4.22 -20.70 18.89
C GLY A 6 -4.62 -19.45 19.67
N SER A 7 -3.63 -18.71 20.16
CA SER A 7 -3.87 -17.39 20.72
C SER A 7 -4.46 -16.55 19.58
N SER A 8 -5.70 -16.09 19.74
CA SER A 8 -6.33 -15.20 18.78
C SER A 8 -5.45 -13.95 18.68
N ARG A 9 -5.09 -13.57 17.44
CA ARG A 9 -4.32 -12.35 17.19
C ARG A 9 -5.03 -11.15 17.81
N MET A 10 -4.28 -10.30 18.49
CA MET A 10 -4.81 -9.04 19.02
C MET A 10 -5.31 -8.14 17.88
N LYS A 11 -6.40 -7.41 18.14
CA LYS A 11 -7.02 -6.44 17.22
C LYS A 11 -6.77 -5.03 17.72
N ALA A 12 -7.01 -4.02 16.88
CA ALA A 12 -6.91 -2.62 17.28
C ALA A 12 -7.75 -2.32 18.54
N SER A 13 -8.94 -2.93 18.68
CA SER A 13 -9.82 -2.77 19.84
C SER A 13 -9.25 -3.27 21.17
N ASP A 14 -8.21 -4.10 21.12
CA ASP A 14 -7.57 -4.65 22.32
C ASP A 14 -6.50 -3.71 22.90
N PHE A 15 -6.22 -2.60 22.18
CA PHE A 15 -5.26 -1.58 22.60
C PHE A 15 -5.98 -0.29 23.00
N HIS A 16 -5.41 0.42 23.97
CA HIS A 16 -5.88 1.75 24.28
C HIS A 16 -5.72 2.67 23.03
N PRO A 17 -6.70 3.52 22.67
CA PRO A 17 -6.63 4.36 21.47
C PRO A 17 -5.34 5.18 21.34
N TYR A 18 -4.84 5.73 22.45
CA TYR A 18 -3.58 6.47 22.50
C TYR A 18 -2.37 5.60 22.08
N ILE A 19 -2.36 4.30 22.37
CA ILE A 19 -1.28 3.39 21.93
C ILE A 19 -1.27 3.28 20.40
N LEU A 20 -2.44 3.23 19.75
CA LEU A 20 -2.55 3.20 18.30
C LEU A 20 -2.12 4.52 17.67
N GLU A 21 -2.44 5.65 18.30
CA GLU A 21 -2.02 6.99 17.88
C GLU A 21 -0.50 7.14 17.93
N ILE A 22 0.13 6.82 19.08
CA ILE A 22 1.60 6.90 19.20
C ILE A 22 2.30 5.85 18.33
N PHE A 23 1.65 4.70 18.05
CA PHE A 23 2.17 3.73 17.09
C PHE A 23 2.15 4.28 15.67
N ASP A 24 1.09 4.96 15.25
CA ASP A 24 1.08 5.68 13.97
C ASP A 24 2.19 6.73 13.89
N GLY A 25 2.37 7.50 14.97
CA GLY A 25 3.50 8.44 15.10
C GLY A 25 4.87 7.76 14.96
N TYR A 26 5.04 6.58 15.56
CA TYR A 26 6.28 5.81 15.47
C TYR A 26 6.52 5.26 14.05
N VAL A 27 5.53 4.65 13.42
CA VAL A 27 5.72 4.08 12.06
C VAL A 27 5.90 5.14 10.99
N HIS A 28 5.54 6.40 11.27
CA HIS A 28 5.74 7.54 10.38
C HIS A 28 6.90 8.47 10.80
N GLY A 29 7.73 8.04 11.76
CA GLY A 29 8.95 8.73 12.15
C GLY A 29 8.75 9.99 13.00
N LYS A 30 7.53 10.24 13.52
CA LYS A 30 7.27 11.34 14.48
C LYS A 30 7.78 11.02 15.88
N LEU A 31 7.88 9.74 16.23
CA LEU A 31 8.42 9.22 17.48
C LEU A 31 9.52 8.21 17.20
N THR A 32 10.54 8.25 18.04
CA THR A 32 11.57 7.20 18.08
C THR A 32 11.02 5.94 18.76
N LYS A 33 11.65 4.79 18.52
CA LYS A 33 11.30 3.53 19.20
C LYS A 33 11.36 3.67 20.73
N ARG A 34 12.36 4.40 21.25
CA ARG A 34 12.51 4.65 22.69
C ARG A 34 11.36 5.46 23.26
N GLU A 35 10.93 6.50 22.54
CA GLU A 35 9.79 7.32 22.93
C GLU A 35 8.49 6.52 22.91
N PHE A 36 8.24 5.74 21.84
CA PHE A 36 7.09 4.85 21.79
C PHE A 36 7.07 3.89 22.99
N ILE A 37 8.17 3.17 23.26
CA ILE A 37 8.25 2.21 24.37
C ILE A 37 7.98 2.88 25.71
N ARG A 38 8.54 4.07 25.93
CA ARG A 38 8.32 4.86 27.15
C ARG A 38 6.86 5.25 27.32
N GLU A 39 6.22 5.79 26.28
CA GLU A 39 4.83 6.26 26.32
C GLU A 39 3.85 5.08 26.43
N ALA A 40 4.03 4.03 25.63
CA ALA A 40 3.20 2.83 25.70
C ALA A 40 3.29 2.12 27.05
N GLY A 41 4.48 2.15 27.70
CA GLY A 41 4.68 1.59 29.03
C GLY A 41 3.81 2.21 30.13
N LYS A 42 3.35 3.46 29.96
CA LYS A 42 2.44 4.14 30.92
C LYS A 42 1.04 3.52 30.93
N PHE A 43 0.65 2.82 29.86
CA PHE A 43 -0.64 2.16 29.70
C PHE A 43 -0.56 0.65 29.89
N ALA A 44 0.62 0.15 30.26
CA ALA A 44 0.85 -1.26 30.45
C ALA A 44 0.20 -1.77 31.74
N ALA A 45 -0.56 -2.87 31.66
CA ALA A 45 -1.02 -3.59 32.83
C ALA A 45 0.16 -4.25 33.57
N ALA A 46 -0.05 -4.69 34.80
CA ALA A 46 0.99 -5.34 35.60
C ALA A 46 1.64 -6.51 34.82
N GLY A 47 2.97 -6.47 34.69
CA GLY A 47 3.76 -7.48 33.97
C GLY A 47 3.90 -7.28 32.46
N VAL A 48 3.21 -6.29 31.85
CA VAL A 48 3.38 -5.91 30.45
C VAL A 48 4.38 -4.74 30.35
N THR A 49 5.21 -4.71 29.31
CA THR A 49 6.13 -3.61 29.05
C THR A 49 5.77 -2.91 27.74
N GLY A 50 6.20 -1.64 27.54
CA GLY A 50 6.04 -0.95 26.29
C GLY A 50 6.70 -1.66 25.10
N LEU A 51 7.76 -2.44 25.33
CA LEU A 51 8.37 -3.29 24.29
C LEU A 51 7.46 -4.47 23.93
N MET A 52 6.79 -5.09 24.90
CA MET A 52 5.83 -6.16 24.61
C MET A 52 4.65 -5.64 23.79
N ILE A 53 4.16 -4.42 24.11
CA ILE A 53 3.12 -3.76 23.32
C ILE A 53 3.61 -3.52 21.87
N LEU A 54 4.83 -3.02 21.71
CA LEU A 54 5.41 -2.81 20.36
C LEU A 54 5.48 -4.12 19.57
N ASN A 55 5.93 -5.21 20.22
CA ASN A 55 6.04 -6.51 19.55
C ASN A 55 4.66 -7.06 19.12
N GLN A 56 3.60 -6.79 19.89
CA GLN A 56 2.23 -7.19 19.53
C GLN A 56 1.67 -6.39 18.35
N LEU A 57 2.17 -5.17 18.12
CA LEU A 57 1.77 -4.32 17.00
C LEU A 57 2.56 -4.59 15.72
N GLN A 58 3.63 -5.39 15.78
CA GLN A 58 4.41 -5.77 14.60
C GLN A 58 3.61 -6.67 13.64
N PRO A 59 3.88 -6.60 12.33
CA PRO A 59 3.23 -7.46 11.36
C PRO A 59 3.62 -8.93 11.55
N ASP A 60 2.64 -9.81 11.36
CA ASP A 60 2.83 -11.25 11.22
C ASP A 60 2.45 -11.68 9.80
N TYR A 61 3.45 -11.73 8.93
CA TYR A 61 3.25 -12.06 7.52
C TYR A 61 2.88 -13.52 7.27
N ALA A 62 3.17 -14.43 8.20
CA ALA A 62 2.81 -15.84 8.06
C ALA A 62 1.30 -16.04 8.12
N LEU A 63 0.59 -15.17 8.85
CA LEU A 63 -0.87 -15.21 8.99
C LEU A 63 -1.62 -14.45 7.88
N ALA A 64 -0.91 -13.67 7.07
CA ALA A 64 -1.50 -12.68 6.15
C ALA A 64 -1.45 -13.09 4.67
N GLN A 65 -0.97 -14.29 4.34
CA GLN A 65 -0.85 -14.75 2.97
C GLN A 65 -2.17 -15.32 2.45
N GLN A 66 -2.86 -14.61 1.55
CA GLN A 66 -4.11 -15.07 0.90
C GLN A 66 -3.85 -15.82 -0.40
N VAL A 67 -2.79 -15.48 -1.14
CA VAL A 67 -2.36 -16.17 -2.35
C VAL A 67 -0.91 -16.62 -2.20
N ARG A 68 -0.71 -17.93 -2.18
CA ARG A 68 0.62 -18.52 -2.02
C ARG A 68 1.53 -18.16 -3.19
N ALA A 69 2.84 -18.10 -2.94
CA ALA A 69 3.82 -17.84 -4.00
C ALA A 69 3.87 -18.94 -5.08
N ASP A 70 3.51 -20.17 -4.69
CA ASP A 70 3.41 -21.36 -5.55
C ASP A 70 1.96 -21.66 -6.00
N ASP A 71 1.03 -20.70 -5.94
CA ASP A 71 -0.36 -20.90 -6.44
C ASP A 71 -0.33 -21.20 -7.94
N PRO A 72 -0.86 -22.37 -8.39
CA PRO A 72 -0.79 -22.79 -9.79
C PRO A 72 -1.62 -21.93 -10.74
N ALA A 73 -2.48 -21.04 -10.22
CA ALA A 73 -3.29 -20.14 -11.03
C ALA A 73 -2.50 -18.91 -11.52
N ILE A 74 -1.30 -18.66 -10.99
CA ILE A 74 -0.48 -17.51 -11.33
C ILE A 74 0.96 -17.90 -11.67
N ILE A 75 1.64 -17.04 -12.42
CA ILE A 75 3.08 -17.08 -12.65
C ILE A 75 3.69 -15.83 -12.05
N THR A 76 4.77 -15.99 -11.29
CA THR A 76 5.52 -14.87 -10.71
C THR A 76 6.95 -14.85 -11.24
N SER A 77 7.52 -13.67 -11.42
CA SER A 77 8.93 -13.47 -11.78
C SER A 77 9.49 -12.22 -11.13
N ARG A 78 10.80 -12.22 -10.82
CA ARG A 78 11.51 -11.00 -10.47
C ARG A 78 11.92 -10.28 -11.74
N VAL A 79 11.72 -8.98 -11.77
CA VAL A 79 12.08 -8.11 -12.90
C VAL A 79 12.94 -6.96 -12.40
N THR A 80 13.80 -6.46 -13.28
CA THR A 80 14.55 -5.21 -13.06
C THR A 80 14.09 -4.21 -14.11
N VAL A 81 13.60 -3.06 -13.66
CA VAL A 81 13.11 -1.97 -14.50
C VAL A 81 14.18 -0.88 -14.55
N PRO A 82 14.64 -0.46 -15.72
CA PRO A 82 15.50 0.71 -15.84
C PRO A 82 14.81 1.97 -15.32
N SER A 83 15.50 2.77 -14.52
CA SER A 83 14.99 4.02 -13.93
C SER A 83 16.09 5.08 -13.98
N PRO A 84 16.40 5.63 -15.17
CA PRO A 84 17.52 6.55 -15.37
C PRO A 84 17.37 7.86 -14.59
N ASP A 85 16.14 8.37 -14.41
CA ASP A 85 15.82 9.58 -13.65
C ASP A 85 15.69 9.32 -12.14
N GLY A 86 15.54 8.04 -11.76
CA GLY A 86 15.50 7.57 -10.38
C GLY A 86 16.88 7.12 -9.88
N HIS A 87 16.92 5.92 -9.30
CA HIS A 87 18.15 5.32 -8.75
C HIS A 87 18.89 4.41 -9.77
N GLY A 88 18.65 4.58 -11.06
CA GLY A 88 19.24 3.80 -12.16
C GLY A 88 18.42 2.57 -12.53
N SER A 89 17.95 1.82 -11.55
CA SER A 89 17.03 0.69 -11.75
C SER A 89 16.24 0.37 -10.47
N ILE A 90 15.07 -0.23 -10.67
CA ILE A 90 14.22 -0.72 -9.59
C ILE A 90 13.85 -2.19 -9.84
N ASN A 91 14.02 -3.04 -8.83
CA ASN A 91 13.57 -4.44 -8.88
C ASN A 91 12.11 -4.56 -8.45
N GLY A 92 11.43 -5.60 -8.92
CA GLY A 92 10.05 -5.81 -8.53
C GLY A 92 9.58 -7.26 -8.70
N LEU A 93 8.40 -7.54 -8.19
CA LEU A 93 7.65 -8.77 -8.41
C LEU A 93 6.63 -8.53 -9.50
N LEU A 94 6.77 -9.22 -10.63
CA LEU A 94 5.76 -9.29 -11.68
C LEU A 94 4.95 -10.57 -11.50
N ALA A 95 3.62 -10.47 -11.55
CA ALA A 95 2.72 -11.62 -11.49
C ALA A 95 1.62 -11.51 -12.54
N LYS A 96 1.19 -12.66 -13.09
CA LYS A 96 0.11 -12.74 -14.06
C LYS A 96 -0.62 -14.09 -13.97
N PRO A 97 -1.84 -14.22 -14.51
CA PRO A 97 -2.52 -15.52 -14.59
C PRO A 97 -1.73 -16.52 -15.43
N THR A 98 -1.68 -17.79 -14.99
CA THR A 98 -1.08 -18.89 -15.77
C THR A 98 -1.79 -19.12 -17.10
N LYS A 99 -3.12 -18.93 -17.15
CA LYS A 99 -3.96 -19.15 -18.33
C LYS A 99 -4.49 -17.84 -18.91
N ALA A 100 -3.59 -16.93 -19.27
CA ALA A 100 -3.97 -15.68 -19.94
C ALA A 100 -4.29 -15.95 -21.43
N LYS A 101 -5.40 -15.38 -21.92
CA LYS A 101 -5.71 -15.33 -23.35
C LYS A 101 -5.47 -13.91 -23.86
N GLY A 102 -4.33 -13.71 -24.53
CA GLY A 102 -3.95 -12.40 -25.07
C GLY A 102 -3.34 -11.46 -24.03
N LYS A 103 -3.32 -10.17 -24.36
CA LYS A 103 -2.77 -9.12 -23.50
C LYS A 103 -3.68 -8.84 -22.31
N LEU A 104 -3.08 -8.48 -21.19
CA LEU A 104 -3.75 -8.22 -19.91
C LEU A 104 -3.72 -6.74 -19.55
N PRO A 105 -4.74 -6.19 -18.90
CA PRO A 105 -4.63 -4.88 -18.28
C PRO A 105 -3.63 -4.91 -17.13
N GLY A 106 -2.86 -3.81 -16.99
CA GLY A 106 -1.79 -3.69 -16.00
C GLY A 106 -2.26 -3.06 -14.69
N VAL A 107 -1.71 -3.53 -13.56
CA VAL A 107 -1.89 -2.86 -12.26
C VAL A 107 -0.54 -2.73 -11.56
N LEU A 108 -0.12 -1.49 -11.31
CA LEU A 108 1.04 -1.19 -10.48
C LEU A 108 0.62 -1.22 -9.01
N VAL A 109 1.32 -2.01 -8.18
CA VAL A 109 1.06 -2.13 -6.74
C VAL A 109 2.17 -1.44 -5.96
N ILE A 110 1.83 -0.41 -5.21
CA ILE A 110 2.82 0.44 -4.55
C ILE A 110 2.78 0.23 -3.05
N HIS A 111 3.93 -0.13 -2.50
CA HIS A 111 4.09 -0.50 -1.08
C HIS A 111 3.98 0.70 -0.13
N GLU A 112 3.85 0.38 1.15
CA GLU A 112 3.93 1.34 2.26
C GLU A 112 5.35 1.93 2.39
N ASN A 113 5.67 2.62 3.47
CA ASN A 113 6.96 3.28 3.70
C ASN A 113 8.10 2.34 4.16
N ARG A 114 8.15 1.10 3.64
CA ARG A 114 9.09 0.07 4.15
C ARG A 114 9.58 -0.94 3.13
N GLY A 115 9.36 -0.69 1.84
CA GLY A 115 9.75 -1.58 0.75
C GLY A 115 8.71 -2.64 0.42
N LEU A 116 9.04 -3.49 -0.55
CA LEU A 116 8.18 -4.56 -1.06
C LEU A 116 8.16 -5.74 -0.08
N ASN A 117 7.40 -5.61 1.00
CA ASN A 117 7.24 -6.64 2.03
C ASN A 117 6.29 -7.78 1.60
N PRO A 118 6.22 -8.89 2.34
CA PRO A 118 5.38 -10.05 1.99
C PRO A 118 3.89 -9.76 1.82
N TYR A 119 3.33 -8.77 2.55
CA TYR A 119 1.94 -8.34 2.39
C TYR A 119 1.71 -7.72 1.00
N VAL A 120 2.59 -6.82 0.56
CA VAL A 120 2.45 -6.18 -0.76
C VAL A 120 2.69 -7.18 -1.89
N GLU A 121 3.64 -8.10 -1.73
CA GLU A 121 3.82 -9.21 -2.68
C GLU A 121 2.56 -10.07 -2.79
N ASP A 122 1.85 -10.30 -1.68
CA ASP A 122 0.59 -11.03 -1.72
C ASP A 122 -0.51 -10.25 -2.45
N VAL A 123 -0.58 -8.92 -2.29
CA VAL A 123 -1.51 -8.07 -3.07
C VAL A 123 -1.22 -8.16 -4.57
N VAL A 124 0.06 -8.17 -4.99
CA VAL A 124 0.45 -8.40 -6.39
C VAL A 124 -0.10 -9.73 -6.89
N ARG A 125 0.04 -10.81 -6.11
CA ARG A 125 -0.51 -12.13 -6.46
C ARG A 125 -2.04 -12.16 -6.50
N ARG A 126 -2.72 -11.46 -5.56
CA ARG A 126 -4.19 -11.32 -5.56
C ARG A 126 -4.70 -10.69 -6.86
N LEU A 127 -4.03 -9.63 -7.35
CA LEU A 127 -4.37 -8.97 -8.61
C LEU A 127 -4.09 -9.86 -9.83
N ALA A 128 -2.97 -10.57 -9.83
CA ALA A 128 -2.71 -11.57 -10.86
C ALA A 128 -3.81 -12.63 -10.91
N LYS A 129 -4.23 -13.16 -9.77
CA LYS A 129 -5.34 -14.13 -9.68
C LYS A 129 -6.68 -13.54 -10.13
N ALA A 130 -6.87 -12.23 -9.99
CA ALA A 130 -8.04 -11.49 -10.48
C ALA A 130 -7.97 -11.17 -11.99
N GLY A 131 -6.90 -11.56 -12.69
CA GLY A 131 -6.81 -11.47 -14.15
C GLY A 131 -6.06 -10.26 -14.69
N TYR A 132 -5.18 -9.67 -13.90
CA TYR A 132 -4.31 -8.56 -14.29
C TYR A 132 -2.84 -9.02 -14.44
N ILE A 133 -2.06 -8.31 -15.25
CA ILE A 133 -0.61 -8.32 -15.09
C ILE A 133 -0.27 -7.28 -14.02
N ALA A 134 0.26 -7.73 -12.90
CA ALA A 134 0.52 -6.90 -11.73
C ALA A 134 2.01 -6.78 -11.45
N LEU A 135 2.50 -5.57 -11.21
CA LEU A 135 3.89 -5.28 -10.86
C LEU A 135 3.94 -4.61 -9.49
N GLY A 136 4.70 -5.19 -8.57
CA GLY A 136 5.06 -4.58 -7.28
C GLY A 136 6.54 -4.22 -7.29
N PRO A 137 6.92 -2.95 -7.56
CA PRO A 137 8.31 -2.52 -7.47
C PRO A 137 8.75 -2.41 -6.01
N ASP A 138 10.04 -2.66 -5.75
CA ASP A 138 10.66 -2.47 -4.44
C ASP A 138 11.46 -1.16 -4.41
N GLY A 139 10.88 -0.12 -3.83
CA GLY A 139 11.52 1.18 -3.70
C GLY A 139 12.84 1.17 -2.91
N LEU A 140 13.16 0.07 -2.24
CA LEU A 140 14.44 -0.11 -1.55
C LEU A 140 15.53 -0.77 -2.42
N SER A 141 15.28 -0.98 -3.71
CA SER A 141 16.20 -1.68 -4.63
C SER A 141 17.61 -1.12 -4.60
N SER A 142 17.76 0.20 -4.58
CA SER A 142 19.07 0.89 -4.57
C SER A 142 19.88 0.68 -3.28
N VAL A 143 19.24 0.18 -2.22
CA VAL A 143 19.85 -0.09 -0.90
C VAL A 143 19.74 -1.57 -0.51
N GLY A 144 19.58 -2.46 -1.49
CA GLY A 144 19.57 -3.91 -1.31
C GLY A 144 18.20 -4.56 -1.23
N GLY A 145 17.11 -3.78 -1.40
CA GLY A 145 15.73 -4.27 -1.34
C GLY A 145 15.18 -4.36 0.07
N TYR A 146 13.96 -4.92 0.18
CA TYR A 146 13.31 -5.12 1.48
C TYR A 146 14.15 -6.02 2.40
N PRO A 147 14.57 -5.52 3.59
CA PRO A 147 15.56 -6.22 4.43
C PRO A 147 14.97 -7.36 5.27
N GLY A 148 13.71 -7.76 5.06
CA GLY A 148 13.03 -8.78 5.88
C GLY A 148 12.52 -8.26 7.23
N ASN A 149 12.63 -6.95 7.48
CA ASN A 149 12.24 -6.29 8.72
C ASN A 149 11.70 -4.88 8.43
N ASP A 150 10.48 -4.60 8.87
CA ASP A 150 9.77 -3.34 8.56
C ASP A 150 10.40 -2.10 9.20
N GLU A 151 10.97 -2.24 10.40
CA GLU A 151 11.66 -1.12 11.08
C GLU A 151 12.88 -0.71 10.27
N THR A 152 13.71 -1.68 9.87
CA THR A 152 14.88 -1.44 9.04
C THR A 152 14.48 -0.93 7.65
N GLY A 153 13.44 -1.51 7.03
CA GLY A 153 12.93 -1.04 5.74
C GLY A 153 12.50 0.42 5.76
N ARG A 154 11.76 0.82 6.80
CA ARG A 154 11.38 2.22 7.01
C ARG A 154 12.59 3.14 7.15
N ASP A 155 13.58 2.73 7.95
CA ASP A 155 14.79 3.54 8.20
C ASP A 155 15.66 3.67 6.95
N LEU A 156 15.67 2.66 6.08
CA LEU A 156 16.31 2.72 4.77
C LEU A 156 15.55 3.65 3.83
N GLN A 157 14.23 3.52 3.72
CA GLN A 157 13.42 4.37 2.84
C GLN A 157 13.51 5.85 3.21
N ALA A 158 13.55 6.16 4.50
CA ALA A 158 13.68 7.54 4.98
C ALA A 158 15.01 8.22 4.58
N LYS A 159 16.01 7.46 4.16
CA LYS A 159 17.33 7.96 3.71
C LYS A 159 17.43 8.14 2.20
N LEU A 160 16.47 7.61 1.44
CA LEU A 160 16.47 7.74 -0.01
C LEU A 160 16.08 9.16 -0.44
N ASP A 161 16.58 9.57 -1.59
CA ASP A 161 16.09 10.79 -2.24
C ASP A 161 14.62 10.58 -2.65
N PRO A 162 13.66 11.36 -2.10
CA PRO A 162 12.25 11.14 -2.33
C PRO A 162 11.83 11.41 -3.78
N ARG A 163 12.54 12.27 -4.51
CA ARG A 163 12.29 12.52 -5.94
C ARG A 163 12.70 11.32 -6.76
N LYS A 164 13.94 10.83 -6.55
CA LYS A 164 14.41 9.64 -7.27
C LYS A 164 13.56 8.41 -6.98
N LEU A 165 13.10 8.26 -5.72
CA LEU A 165 12.19 7.17 -5.37
C LEU A 165 10.85 7.29 -6.10
N LEU A 166 10.33 8.50 -6.30
CA LEU A 166 9.12 8.73 -7.08
C LEU A 166 9.34 8.39 -8.57
N GLU A 167 10.48 8.80 -9.15
CA GLU A 167 10.85 8.46 -10.53
C GLU A 167 11.00 6.95 -10.75
N ASP A 168 11.46 6.19 -9.74
CA ASP A 168 11.50 4.73 -9.81
C ASP A 168 10.10 4.13 -9.98
N PHE A 169 9.09 4.67 -9.32
CA PHE A 169 7.70 4.23 -9.51
C PHE A 169 7.11 4.70 -10.83
N PHE A 170 7.51 5.87 -11.32
CA PHE A 170 7.13 6.38 -12.64
C PHE A 170 7.68 5.48 -13.74
N ALA A 171 8.95 5.14 -13.69
CA ALA A 171 9.57 4.19 -14.60
C ALA A 171 8.89 2.80 -14.56
N SER A 172 8.45 2.36 -13.37
CA SER A 172 7.72 1.11 -13.21
C SER A 172 6.32 1.14 -13.83
N PHE A 173 5.65 2.29 -13.80
CA PHE A 173 4.37 2.49 -14.50
C PHE A 173 4.56 2.42 -16.01
N GLU A 174 5.57 3.10 -16.56
CA GLU A 174 5.90 3.08 -17.99
C GLU A 174 6.29 1.67 -18.46
N TYR A 175 7.14 0.98 -17.69
CA TYR A 175 7.50 -0.39 -17.98
C TYR A 175 6.27 -1.31 -18.09
N LEU A 176 5.32 -1.18 -17.16
CA LEU A 176 4.11 -2.00 -17.17
C LEU A 176 3.16 -1.61 -18.32
N ARG A 177 3.07 -0.31 -18.65
CA ARG A 177 2.30 0.18 -19.81
C ARG A 177 2.85 -0.40 -21.11
N ASP A 178 4.16 -0.38 -21.28
CA ASP A 178 4.84 -0.77 -22.52
C ASP A 178 5.20 -2.28 -22.55
N HIS A 179 4.86 -3.03 -21.49
CA HIS A 179 5.14 -4.46 -21.40
C HIS A 179 4.45 -5.24 -22.54
N PRO A 180 5.16 -6.18 -23.23
CA PRO A 180 4.60 -6.92 -24.40
C PRO A 180 3.27 -7.61 -24.14
N GLU A 181 3.04 -8.09 -22.94
CA GLU A 181 1.81 -8.76 -22.51
C GLU A 181 0.77 -7.80 -21.91
N SER A 182 1.05 -6.50 -21.82
CA SER A 182 0.11 -5.47 -21.37
C SER A 182 -0.76 -4.97 -22.51
N THR A 183 -2.01 -4.65 -22.21
CA THR A 183 -2.91 -3.93 -23.16
C THR A 183 -2.50 -2.46 -23.32
N GLY A 184 -1.60 -1.95 -22.47
CA GLY A 184 -1.27 -0.53 -22.33
C GLY A 184 -2.21 0.23 -21.40
N LYS A 185 -3.38 -0.35 -21.01
CA LYS A 185 -4.23 0.21 -19.97
C LYS A 185 -3.67 -0.17 -18.60
N VAL A 186 -3.16 0.81 -17.88
CA VAL A 186 -2.55 0.60 -16.55
C VAL A 186 -3.23 1.44 -15.49
N GLY A 187 -3.56 0.81 -14.37
CA GLY A 187 -3.97 1.46 -13.14
C GLY A 187 -2.94 1.28 -12.04
N ALA A 188 -3.12 1.98 -10.91
CA ALA A 188 -2.30 1.77 -9.72
C ALA A 188 -3.17 1.55 -8.47
N VAL A 189 -2.69 0.70 -7.59
CA VAL A 189 -3.20 0.49 -6.23
C VAL A 189 -2.04 0.71 -5.27
N GLY A 190 -2.18 1.58 -4.30
CA GLY A 190 -1.08 1.88 -3.37
C GLY A 190 -1.57 2.13 -1.96
N PHE A 191 -0.73 1.77 -1.00
CA PHE A 191 -1.05 1.78 0.42
C PHE A 191 -0.17 2.77 1.17
N CYS A 192 -0.72 3.61 2.03
CA CYS A 192 0.03 4.59 2.82
C CYS A 192 0.88 5.53 1.93
N TYR A 193 2.21 5.43 2.00
CA TYR A 193 3.13 6.09 1.08
C TYR A 193 2.75 5.83 -0.39
N GLY A 194 2.49 4.56 -0.71
CA GLY A 194 2.06 4.15 -2.06
C GLY A 194 0.72 4.74 -2.49
N GLY A 195 -0.19 5.04 -1.58
CA GLY A 195 -1.40 5.79 -1.90
C GLY A 195 -1.10 7.23 -2.32
N GLY A 196 -0.10 7.86 -1.71
CA GLY A 196 0.44 9.14 -2.18
C GLY A 196 1.06 9.07 -3.57
N VAL A 197 1.80 8.00 -3.85
CA VAL A 197 2.38 7.75 -5.20
C VAL A 197 1.29 7.50 -6.23
N CYS A 198 0.19 6.81 -5.90
CA CYS A 198 -0.98 6.69 -6.79
C CYS A 198 -1.54 8.05 -7.21
N ASN A 199 -1.63 8.99 -6.28
CA ASN A 199 -2.05 10.36 -6.59
C ASN A 199 -1.02 11.09 -7.45
N ALA A 200 0.27 10.94 -7.19
CA ALA A 200 1.34 11.54 -7.99
C ALA A 200 1.36 10.98 -9.43
N LEU A 201 1.16 9.67 -9.60
CA LEU A 201 1.01 9.05 -10.92
C LEU A 201 -0.20 9.62 -11.68
N ALA A 202 -1.35 9.79 -11.00
CA ALA A 202 -2.55 10.36 -11.63
C ALA A 202 -2.34 11.83 -12.08
N VAL A 203 -1.46 12.57 -11.39
CA VAL A 203 -1.05 13.93 -11.80
C VAL A 203 -0.10 13.88 -12.99
N ALA A 204 0.91 12.99 -12.97
CA ALA A 204 1.98 12.93 -13.97
C ALA A 204 1.53 12.26 -15.28
N TYR A 205 0.63 11.28 -15.22
CA TYR A 205 0.22 10.46 -16.38
C TYR A 205 -1.27 10.63 -16.71
N PRO A 206 -1.63 11.56 -17.58
CA PRO A 206 -3.02 11.77 -17.99
C PRO A 206 -3.67 10.54 -18.65
N GLU A 207 -2.87 9.65 -19.22
CA GLU A 207 -3.33 8.39 -19.82
C GLU A 207 -3.56 7.26 -18.81
N MET A 208 -3.23 7.46 -17.53
CA MET A 208 -3.48 6.46 -16.49
C MET A 208 -4.96 6.08 -16.44
N ALA A 209 -5.25 4.78 -16.48
CA ALA A 209 -6.61 4.29 -16.62
C ALA A 209 -7.41 4.25 -15.30
N ALA A 210 -6.75 4.13 -14.15
CA ALA A 210 -7.37 4.10 -12.82
C ALA A 210 -6.35 4.37 -11.71
N SER A 211 -6.73 5.10 -10.66
CA SER A 211 -5.92 5.30 -9.46
C SER A 211 -6.71 4.93 -8.20
N VAL A 212 -6.14 4.06 -7.38
CA VAL A 212 -6.76 3.57 -6.14
C VAL A 212 -5.82 3.83 -4.94
N PRO A 213 -5.79 5.05 -4.40
CA PRO A 213 -5.04 5.37 -3.21
C PRO A 213 -5.76 4.89 -1.95
N TYR A 214 -5.11 3.99 -1.17
CA TYR A 214 -5.51 3.61 0.17
C TYR A 214 -4.77 4.47 1.20
N TYR A 215 -5.52 5.19 2.04
CA TYR A 215 -5.03 6.05 3.13
C TYR A 215 -3.71 6.77 2.78
N GLY A 216 -3.67 7.33 1.56
CA GLY A 216 -2.52 8.02 1.01
C GLY A 216 -2.62 9.53 1.08
N ARG A 217 -1.46 10.20 1.07
CA ARG A 217 -1.37 11.67 1.03
C ARG A 217 -1.95 12.20 -0.29
N GLN A 218 -2.70 13.27 -0.20
CA GLN A 218 -3.28 13.97 -1.33
C GLN A 218 -2.21 14.78 -2.09
N PRO A 219 -2.41 15.03 -3.41
CA PRO A 219 -1.61 16.01 -4.14
C PRO A 219 -1.98 17.43 -3.70
N ARG A 220 -1.18 18.40 -4.07
CA ARG A 220 -1.51 19.81 -3.85
C ARG A 220 -2.69 20.22 -4.73
N ALA A 221 -3.48 21.17 -4.28
CA ALA A 221 -4.69 21.61 -5.00
C ALA A 221 -4.40 22.10 -6.44
N GLU A 222 -3.26 22.77 -6.62
CA GLU A 222 -2.79 23.25 -7.92
C GLU A 222 -2.34 22.15 -8.89
N GLU A 223 -2.11 20.93 -8.43
CA GLU A 223 -1.77 19.78 -9.25
C GLU A 223 -3.02 19.03 -9.77
N VAL A 224 -4.14 19.20 -9.09
CA VAL A 224 -5.40 18.49 -9.40
C VAL A 224 -5.91 18.72 -10.82
N PRO A 225 -5.75 19.90 -11.46
CA PRO A 225 -6.16 20.09 -12.85
C PRO A 225 -5.55 19.10 -13.84
N ALA A 226 -4.33 18.60 -13.58
CA ALA A 226 -3.63 17.65 -14.44
C ALA A 226 -4.25 16.24 -14.42
N ILE A 227 -4.94 15.85 -13.33
CA ILE A 227 -5.55 14.53 -13.17
C ILE A 227 -6.64 14.30 -14.22
N LYS A 228 -6.50 13.24 -15.02
CA LYS A 228 -7.55 12.74 -15.93
C LYS A 228 -8.04 11.34 -15.54
N ALA A 229 -7.20 10.56 -14.86
CA ALA A 229 -7.57 9.25 -14.36
C ALA A 229 -8.77 9.31 -13.41
N PRO A 230 -9.73 8.39 -13.51
CA PRO A 230 -10.71 8.20 -12.46
C PRO A 230 -10.03 7.75 -11.16
N LEU A 231 -10.57 8.23 -10.02
CA LEU A 231 -9.99 7.97 -8.70
C LEU A 231 -10.99 7.19 -7.83
N LEU A 232 -10.50 6.16 -7.14
CA LEU A 232 -11.21 5.48 -6.06
C LEU A 232 -10.43 5.66 -4.77
N VAL A 233 -10.79 6.66 -3.98
CA VAL A 233 -10.09 7.04 -2.76
C VAL A 233 -10.62 6.24 -1.57
N GLN A 234 -9.75 5.57 -0.83
CA GLN A 234 -10.08 4.65 0.26
C GLN A 234 -9.44 5.13 1.56
N TYR A 235 -10.21 5.71 2.47
CA TYR A 235 -9.71 6.28 3.73
C TYR A 235 -10.19 5.50 4.96
N ALA A 236 -9.32 5.43 5.97
CA ALA A 236 -9.71 5.06 7.31
C ALA A 236 -10.41 6.24 8.00
N GLU A 237 -11.45 5.97 8.81
CA GLU A 237 -12.14 7.05 9.54
C GLU A 237 -11.22 7.68 10.60
N VAL A 238 -10.47 6.85 11.33
CA VAL A 238 -9.56 7.29 12.39
C VAL A 238 -8.12 7.41 11.84
N ASP A 239 -7.90 8.46 11.03
CA ASP A 239 -6.60 8.78 10.43
C ASP A 239 -6.51 10.30 10.22
N GLU A 240 -6.42 11.04 11.32
CA GLU A 240 -6.42 12.51 11.30
C GLU A 240 -5.34 13.08 10.37
N ARG A 241 -4.15 12.49 10.41
CA ARG A 241 -2.99 12.92 9.61
C ARG A 241 -3.26 12.93 8.11
N ILE A 242 -4.00 11.96 7.60
CA ILE A 242 -4.37 11.86 6.18
C ILE A 242 -5.67 12.63 5.91
N ASN A 243 -6.66 12.49 6.81
CA ASN A 243 -7.99 13.03 6.57
C ASN A 243 -8.04 14.55 6.59
N MET A 244 -7.11 15.23 7.30
CA MET A 244 -7.00 16.70 7.25
C MET A 244 -6.83 17.25 5.83
N GLY A 245 -6.18 16.51 4.93
CA GLY A 245 -5.99 16.92 3.53
C GLY A 245 -7.19 16.67 2.63
N TRP A 246 -8.23 15.95 3.11
CA TRP A 246 -9.34 15.55 2.27
C TRP A 246 -10.19 16.70 1.78
N LEU A 247 -10.64 17.60 2.66
CA LEU A 247 -11.56 18.69 2.27
C LEU A 247 -10.97 19.62 1.19
N PRO A 248 -9.72 20.10 1.29
CA PRO A 248 -9.10 20.85 0.21
C PRO A 248 -8.98 20.05 -1.10
N TYR A 249 -8.64 18.76 -1.01
CA TYR A 249 -8.52 17.89 -2.18
C TYR A 249 -9.89 17.67 -2.85
N GLN A 250 -10.93 17.38 -2.08
CA GLN A 250 -12.29 17.23 -2.59
C GLN A 250 -12.76 18.50 -3.29
N ALA A 251 -12.54 19.66 -2.68
CA ALA A 251 -12.90 20.94 -3.28
C ALA A 251 -12.20 21.15 -4.63
N ALA A 252 -10.91 20.83 -4.73
CA ALA A 252 -10.16 20.92 -5.97
C ALA A 252 -10.64 19.90 -7.03
N LEU A 253 -10.96 18.67 -6.63
CA LEU A 253 -11.52 17.64 -7.54
C LEU A 253 -12.86 18.10 -8.13
N ILE A 254 -13.76 18.64 -7.30
CA ILE A 254 -15.07 19.15 -7.72
C ILE A 254 -14.91 20.35 -8.65
N ALA A 255 -14.10 21.33 -8.25
CA ALA A 255 -13.87 22.56 -9.05
C ALA A 255 -13.30 22.25 -10.44
N ASN A 256 -12.52 21.18 -10.57
CA ASN A 256 -11.93 20.73 -11.84
C ASN A 256 -12.70 19.59 -12.51
N GLN A 257 -13.93 19.29 -12.06
CA GLN A 257 -14.83 18.27 -12.64
C GLN A 257 -14.16 16.89 -12.79
N LYS A 258 -13.37 16.49 -11.78
CA LYS A 258 -12.66 15.21 -11.81
C LYS A 258 -13.59 14.05 -11.46
N ARG A 259 -13.38 12.90 -12.10
CA ARG A 259 -14.12 11.67 -11.83
C ARG A 259 -13.52 10.97 -10.61
N PHE A 260 -14.26 10.95 -9.50
CA PHE A 260 -13.79 10.28 -8.28
C PHE A 260 -14.93 9.67 -7.47
N SER A 261 -14.58 8.67 -6.69
CA SER A 261 -15.38 8.14 -5.58
C SER A 261 -14.51 8.10 -4.34
N VAL A 262 -15.09 8.36 -3.16
CA VAL A 262 -14.38 8.29 -1.88
C VAL A 262 -15.17 7.44 -0.89
N HIS A 263 -14.45 6.65 -0.11
CA HIS A 263 -15.03 5.86 0.97
C HIS A 263 -14.21 6.03 2.24
N PHE A 264 -14.89 6.38 3.33
CA PHE A 264 -14.37 6.35 4.69
C PHE A 264 -14.91 5.09 5.37
N TYR A 265 -14.03 4.28 5.92
CA TYR A 265 -14.39 3.03 6.58
C TYR A 265 -14.50 3.26 8.08
N ALA A 266 -15.75 3.13 8.60
CA ALA A 266 -16.08 3.46 9.98
C ALA A 266 -15.25 2.67 10.99
N GLY A 267 -14.73 3.33 12.03
CA GLY A 267 -13.95 2.75 13.12
C GLY A 267 -12.56 2.25 12.75
N THR A 268 -12.17 2.31 11.46
CA THR A 268 -10.88 1.78 11.02
C THR A 268 -9.72 2.74 11.27
N GLN A 269 -8.54 2.17 11.47
CA GLN A 269 -7.27 2.87 11.66
C GLN A 269 -6.47 2.91 10.34
N HIS A 270 -5.49 3.82 10.27
CA HIS A 270 -4.50 3.82 9.18
C HIS A 270 -3.89 2.42 8.99
N GLY A 271 -3.89 1.89 7.75
CA GLY A 271 -3.40 0.54 7.48
C GLY A 271 -4.43 -0.57 7.67
N PHE A 272 -5.73 -0.26 7.72
CA PHE A 272 -6.81 -1.23 7.97
C PHE A 272 -6.87 -2.40 6.97
N HIS A 273 -6.36 -2.22 5.77
CA HIS A 273 -6.34 -3.27 4.74
C HIS A 273 -5.20 -4.27 4.93
N ASN A 274 -4.17 -3.93 5.70
CA ASN A 274 -2.99 -4.77 5.89
C ASN A 274 -3.28 -5.90 6.90
N ASP A 275 -3.57 -7.10 6.37
CA ASP A 275 -3.94 -8.30 7.15
C ASP A 275 -2.76 -8.91 7.91
N SER A 276 -1.56 -8.35 7.81
CA SER A 276 -0.41 -8.72 8.66
C SER A 276 -0.37 -7.98 10.01
N THR A 277 -1.18 -6.94 10.24
CA THR A 277 -1.11 -6.09 11.43
C THR A 277 -2.37 -6.18 12.30
N PRO A 278 -2.30 -5.86 13.61
CA PRO A 278 -3.49 -5.77 14.47
C PRO A 278 -4.50 -4.70 14.06
N ARG A 279 -4.09 -3.70 13.24
CA ARG A 279 -4.99 -2.68 12.71
C ARG A 279 -5.88 -3.16 11.56
N PHE A 280 -5.70 -4.40 11.13
CA PHE A 280 -6.53 -5.02 10.11
C PHE A 280 -7.99 -5.08 10.54
N ASP A 281 -8.86 -4.52 9.73
CA ASP A 281 -10.31 -4.70 9.83
C ASP A 281 -10.80 -5.51 8.64
N LYS A 282 -11.21 -6.75 8.92
CA LYS A 282 -11.59 -7.69 7.86
C LYS A 282 -12.77 -7.19 7.03
N ALA A 283 -13.78 -6.63 7.66
CA ALA A 283 -14.99 -6.20 6.96
C ALA A 283 -14.70 -5.02 6.03
N ALA A 284 -13.94 -4.04 6.52
CA ALA A 284 -13.52 -2.89 5.75
C ALA A 284 -12.53 -3.29 4.63
N ALA A 285 -11.59 -4.19 4.92
CA ALA A 285 -10.63 -4.67 3.93
C ALA A 285 -11.32 -5.44 2.80
N ASP A 286 -12.21 -6.36 3.12
CA ASP A 286 -12.97 -7.13 2.11
C ASP A 286 -13.83 -6.20 1.24
N LEU A 287 -14.53 -5.23 1.85
CA LEU A 287 -15.37 -4.29 1.13
C LEU A 287 -14.55 -3.35 0.24
N SER A 288 -13.45 -2.79 0.76
CA SER A 288 -12.56 -1.92 -0.01
C SER A 288 -11.91 -2.67 -1.16
N TRP A 289 -11.53 -3.92 -0.95
CA TRP A 289 -10.96 -4.77 -1.99
C TRP A 289 -11.98 -5.10 -3.09
N ALA A 290 -13.22 -5.46 -2.74
CA ALA A 290 -14.29 -5.69 -3.71
C ALA A 290 -14.55 -4.44 -4.56
N ARG A 291 -14.59 -3.24 -3.94
CA ARG A 291 -14.71 -1.96 -4.65
C ARG A 291 -13.53 -1.71 -5.58
N THR A 292 -12.32 -2.02 -5.13
CA THR A 292 -11.09 -1.89 -5.93
C THR A 292 -11.15 -2.77 -7.18
N LEU A 293 -11.52 -4.05 -7.03
CA LEU A 293 -11.62 -4.97 -8.18
C LEU A 293 -12.72 -4.55 -9.16
N ALA A 294 -13.88 -4.12 -8.67
CA ALA A 294 -14.97 -3.60 -9.50
C ALA A 294 -14.51 -2.37 -10.30
N PHE A 295 -13.90 -1.39 -9.61
CA PHE A 295 -13.41 -0.16 -10.22
C PHE A 295 -12.31 -0.40 -11.26
N LEU A 296 -11.35 -1.28 -10.98
CA LEU A 296 -10.34 -1.69 -11.95
C LEU A 296 -10.97 -2.41 -13.14
N GLY A 297 -11.99 -3.26 -12.91
CA GLY A 297 -12.74 -3.93 -13.97
C GLY A 297 -13.45 -2.98 -14.92
N GLU A 298 -14.05 -1.91 -14.39
CA GLU A 298 -14.76 -0.89 -15.18
C GLU A 298 -13.83 -0.01 -16.03
N ASN A 299 -12.60 0.26 -15.55
CA ASN A 299 -11.73 1.25 -16.17
C ASN A 299 -10.58 0.65 -17.00
N LEU A 300 -10.18 -0.60 -16.73
CA LEU A 300 -9.07 -1.25 -17.42
C LEU A 300 -9.48 -2.31 -18.44
N ARG A 301 -10.70 -2.84 -18.35
CA ARG A 301 -11.19 -3.88 -19.27
C ARG A 301 -12.05 -3.35 -20.40
#